data_ad9839de7bfb96720ce8d4834304500b
#
_entry.id   ad9839de7bfb96720ce8d4834304500b
#
_cell.length_a   1.000
_cell.length_b   1.000
_cell.length_c   1.000
_cell.angle_alpha   90.00
_cell.angle_beta   90.00
_cell.angle_gamma   90.00
#
_symmetry.space_group_name_H-M   'P 1'
#
loop_
_entity.id
_entity.type
_entity.pdbx_description
1 polymer ?
#
loop_
_entity_poly.entity_id
_entity_poly.type
_entity_poly.pdbx_seq_one_letter_code
_entity_poly.pdbx_strand_id
1 'polypeptide(L)'
;MNDNILNSVNELFSEKRNIILIPHSSPDADALGSCLAIYHFFNQENEVNIISPNEYTEILNFLPGSENILNYERDKEKCEKIFNKGDIIFTLDFNSLGRARNLSSLISKSSATTIMIDHHENPDNYADITISDSKMSSTCEMVYDFICSIDKSKIDNKIATCIYTGIVADTGSFRFPSTTSKTLKVGSELINHGVNVTEIFEKLHNNFQFKRLKLLGSAINNFKKIEGLPVVYTSITDKDQKVNDFKKGDSEGFVN
;
A
#
# COMPACT_ATOMS: atom_id res chain seq x y z
N MET A 1 13.14 -1.84 15.16
CA MET A 1 12.14 -1.14 16.00
C MET A 1 12.75 -0.88 17.36
N ASN A 2 12.42 0.23 18.03
CA ASN A 2 12.92 0.55 19.39
C ASN A 2 12.22 -0.34 20.42
N ASP A 3 12.93 -0.82 21.47
CA ASP A 3 12.40 -1.72 22.51
C ASP A 3 11.14 -1.16 23.21
N ASN A 4 11.06 0.15 23.40
CA ASN A 4 9.89 0.79 23.99
C ASN A 4 8.65 0.65 23.11
N ILE A 5 8.78 0.84 21.81
CA ILE A 5 7.68 0.66 20.83
C ILE A 5 7.29 -0.80 20.80
N LEU A 6 8.23 -1.73 20.78
CA LEU A 6 7.96 -3.15 20.77
C LEU A 6 7.17 -3.58 22.02
N ASN A 7 7.58 -3.10 23.20
CA ASN A 7 6.88 -3.40 24.46
C ASN A 7 5.44 -2.87 24.44
N SER A 8 5.24 -1.61 23.99
CA SER A 8 3.90 -1.04 23.85
C SER A 8 3.02 -1.83 22.89
N VAL A 9 3.58 -2.26 21.75
CA VAL A 9 2.86 -3.09 20.78
C VAL A 9 2.50 -4.45 21.37
N ASN A 10 3.43 -5.14 22.01
CA ASN A 10 3.17 -6.44 22.64
C ASN A 10 2.09 -6.35 23.73
N GLU A 11 2.06 -5.27 24.51
CA GLU A 11 1.02 -5.03 25.51
C GLU A 11 -0.36 -4.83 24.85
N LEU A 12 -0.45 -4.08 23.77
CA LEU A 12 -1.69 -3.86 23.01
C LEU A 12 -2.28 -5.17 22.48
N PHE A 13 -1.44 -6.13 22.08
CA PHE A 13 -1.87 -7.43 21.52
C PHE A 13 -1.88 -8.57 22.53
N SER A 14 -1.82 -8.29 23.83
CA SER A 14 -1.97 -9.28 24.90
C SER A 14 -3.38 -9.88 24.98
N GLU A 15 -4.37 -9.24 24.39
CA GLU A 15 -5.77 -9.66 24.31
C GLU A 15 -6.30 -9.54 22.89
N LYS A 16 -7.42 -10.21 22.58
CA LYS A 16 -8.10 -10.09 21.29
C LYS A 16 -8.58 -8.65 21.05
N ARG A 17 -8.32 -8.10 19.87
CA ARG A 17 -8.64 -6.73 19.48
C ARG A 17 -9.46 -6.66 18.20
N ASN A 18 -10.20 -5.56 18.05
CA ASN A 18 -10.80 -5.13 16.79
C ASN A 18 -9.83 -4.17 16.09
N ILE A 19 -9.20 -4.63 15.04
CA ILE A 19 -8.14 -3.92 14.33
C ILE A 19 -8.70 -3.37 13.02
N ILE A 20 -8.42 -2.09 12.77
CA ILE A 20 -8.77 -1.43 11.51
C ILE A 20 -7.48 -1.06 10.79
N LEU A 21 -7.35 -1.49 9.54
CA LEU A 21 -6.21 -1.21 8.68
C LEU A 21 -6.62 -0.22 7.60
N ILE A 22 -5.91 0.88 7.49
CA ILE A 22 -6.27 1.99 6.60
C ILE A 22 -5.05 2.32 5.74
N PRO A 23 -5.14 2.14 4.41
CA PRO A 23 -4.15 2.66 3.47
C PRO A 23 -4.45 4.13 3.14
N HIS A 24 -3.53 4.80 2.42
CA HIS A 24 -3.83 6.11 1.84
C HIS A 24 -4.92 6.05 0.75
N SER A 25 -5.47 7.22 0.41
CA SER A 25 -6.45 7.36 -0.69
C SER A 25 -5.83 6.99 -2.03
N SER A 26 -6.59 6.26 -2.86
CA SER A 26 -6.13 5.66 -4.11
C SER A 26 -4.88 4.78 -3.88
N PRO A 27 -5.02 3.76 -3.01
CA PRO A 27 -3.89 3.00 -2.56
C PRO A 27 -3.21 2.26 -3.72
N ASP A 28 -1.90 2.26 -3.68
CA ASP A 28 -1.02 1.53 -4.57
C ASP A 28 -0.64 0.16 -4.01
N ALA A 29 0.37 -0.46 -4.61
CA ALA A 29 0.79 -1.81 -4.22
C ALA A 29 1.50 -1.84 -2.85
N ASP A 30 2.19 -0.76 -2.44
CA ASP A 30 2.85 -0.69 -1.14
C ASP A 30 1.82 -0.50 -0.02
N ALA A 31 0.87 0.42 -0.20
CA ALA A 31 -0.21 0.66 0.75
C ALA A 31 -1.08 -0.59 0.95
N LEU A 32 -1.52 -1.25 -0.14
CA LEU A 32 -2.36 -2.45 -0.03
C LEU A 32 -1.56 -3.67 0.45
N GLY A 33 -0.33 -3.84 -0.03
CA GLY A 33 0.56 -4.91 0.42
C GLY A 33 0.80 -4.84 1.93
N SER A 34 1.05 -3.64 2.46
CA SER A 34 1.21 -3.38 3.89
C SER A 34 -0.04 -3.74 4.69
N CYS A 35 -1.23 -3.28 4.24
CA CYS A 35 -2.50 -3.61 4.88
C CYS A 35 -2.77 -5.12 4.88
N LEU A 36 -2.61 -5.78 3.73
CA LEU A 36 -2.90 -7.20 3.59
C LEU A 36 -1.91 -8.08 4.36
N ALA A 37 -0.63 -7.69 4.45
CA ALA A 37 0.35 -8.39 5.25
C ALA A 37 -0.01 -8.34 6.75
N ILE A 38 -0.36 -7.17 7.29
CA ILE A 38 -0.83 -7.00 8.66
C ILE A 38 -2.16 -7.74 8.89
N TYR A 39 -3.07 -7.73 7.91
CA TYR A 39 -4.32 -8.48 7.95
C TYR A 39 -4.03 -9.99 8.15
N HIS A 40 -3.21 -10.59 7.30
CA HIS A 40 -2.90 -12.01 7.41
C HIS A 40 -2.14 -12.36 8.68
N PHE A 41 -1.33 -11.44 9.21
CA PHE A 41 -0.59 -11.65 10.45
C PHE A 41 -1.50 -11.73 11.69
N PHE A 42 -2.54 -10.89 11.76
CA PHE A 42 -3.37 -10.77 12.95
C PHE A 42 -4.75 -11.45 12.87
N ASN A 43 -5.29 -11.77 11.68
CA ASN A 43 -6.68 -12.19 11.50
C ASN A 43 -7.05 -13.56 12.09
N GLN A 44 -6.07 -14.36 12.48
CA GLN A 44 -6.35 -15.64 13.13
C GLN A 44 -6.75 -15.48 14.61
N GLU A 45 -6.26 -14.45 15.26
CA GLU A 45 -6.44 -14.23 16.70
C GLU A 45 -7.31 -12.99 17.00
N ASN A 46 -7.49 -12.09 16.03
CA ASN A 46 -8.17 -10.81 16.17
C ASN A 46 -9.30 -10.66 15.13
N GLU A 47 -10.17 -9.67 15.36
CA GLU A 47 -11.11 -9.21 14.32
C GLU A 47 -10.43 -8.09 13.53
N VAL A 48 -10.04 -8.37 12.27
CA VAL A 48 -9.28 -7.43 11.45
C VAL A 48 -10.11 -7.00 10.24
N ASN A 49 -10.22 -5.70 10.01
CA ASN A 49 -10.94 -5.12 8.90
C ASN A 49 -10.02 -4.17 8.13
N ILE A 50 -10.02 -4.25 6.80
CA ILE A 50 -9.31 -3.31 5.92
C ILE A 50 -10.33 -2.35 5.33
N ILE A 51 -10.12 -1.04 5.51
CA ILE A 51 -11.00 0.00 4.98
C ILE A 51 -10.18 0.95 4.10
N SER A 52 -10.34 0.81 2.80
CA SER A 52 -9.77 1.76 1.83
C SER A 52 -10.64 3.03 1.76
N PRO A 53 -10.05 4.24 1.75
CA PRO A 53 -10.80 5.48 1.59
C PRO A 53 -11.65 5.52 0.31
N ASN A 54 -11.17 4.94 -0.78
CA ASN A 54 -11.81 4.88 -2.09
C ASN A 54 -11.32 3.67 -2.90
N GLU A 55 -11.72 3.60 -4.18
CA GLU A 55 -11.30 2.52 -5.07
C GLU A 55 -9.81 2.54 -5.38
N TYR A 56 -9.26 1.36 -5.61
CA TYR A 56 -7.90 1.11 -6.07
C TYR A 56 -7.91 0.40 -7.44
N THR A 57 -6.76 0.25 -8.04
CA THR A 57 -6.63 -0.39 -9.36
C THR A 57 -6.93 -1.90 -9.30
N GLU A 58 -7.77 -2.40 -10.22
CA GLU A 58 -8.12 -3.83 -10.32
C GLU A 58 -6.89 -4.75 -10.48
N ILE A 59 -5.76 -4.18 -10.93
CA ILE A 59 -4.49 -4.91 -11.09
C ILE A 59 -4.08 -5.56 -9.76
N LEU A 60 -4.38 -4.94 -8.63
CA LEU A 60 -4.00 -5.43 -7.29
C LEU A 60 -4.94 -6.49 -6.71
N ASN A 61 -6.02 -6.84 -7.41
CA ASN A 61 -6.95 -7.89 -6.98
C ASN A 61 -6.33 -9.30 -6.90
N PHE A 62 -5.11 -9.48 -7.42
CA PHE A 62 -4.40 -10.75 -7.26
C PHE A 62 -3.77 -10.92 -5.88
N LEU A 63 -3.63 -9.85 -5.10
CA LEU A 63 -3.08 -9.92 -3.75
C LEU A 63 -3.95 -10.78 -2.85
N PRO A 64 -3.37 -11.74 -2.10
CA PRO A 64 -4.13 -12.58 -1.18
C PRO A 64 -4.92 -11.74 -0.16
N GLY A 65 -6.23 -11.97 -0.08
CA GLY A 65 -7.10 -11.27 0.87
C GLY A 65 -7.68 -9.95 0.34
N SER A 66 -7.37 -9.54 -0.89
CA SER A 66 -7.89 -8.30 -1.50
C SER A 66 -9.42 -8.24 -1.54
N GLU A 67 -10.10 -9.39 -1.62
CA GLU A 67 -11.56 -9.52 -1.57
C GLU A 67 -12.19 -9.06 -0.24
N ASN A 68 -11.39 -8.93 0.82
CA ASN A 68 -11.85 -8.48 2.14
C ASN A 68 -11.75 -6.97 2.34
N ILE A 69 -11.23 -6.22 1.36
CA ILE A 69 -11.07 -4.78 1.45
C ILE A 69 -12.43 -4.09 1.28
N LEU A 70 -12.84 -3.35 2.30
CA LEU A 70 -14.03 -2.51 2.25
C LEU A 70 -13.69 -1.17 1.61
N ASN A 71 -14.56 -0.66 0.76
CA ASN A 71 -14.46 0.67 0.19
C ASN A 71 -15.38 1.63 0.94
N TYR A 72 -14.80 2.64 1.62
CA TYR A 72 -15.58 3.57 2.44
C TYR A 72 -16.60 4.39 1.64
N GLU A 73 -16.29 4.77 0.39
CA GLU A 73 -17.25 5.53 -0.43
C GLU A 73 -18.50 4.71 -0.78
N ARG A 74 -18.35 3.38 -0.89
CA ARG A 74 -19.43 2.45 -1.23
C ARG A 74 -20.11 1.85 -0.01
N ASP A 75 -19.31 1.49 1.01
CA ASP A 75 -19.75 0.69 2.16
C ASP A 75 -19.78 1.52 3.47
N LYS A 76 -20.10 2.82 3.37
CA LYS A 76 -19.96 3.82 4.43
C LYS A 76 -20.56 3.40 5.77
N GLU A 77 -21.84 3.00 5.80
CA GLU A 77 -22.52 2.62 7.04
C GLU A 77 -21.88 1.40 7.74
N LYS A 78 -21.39 0.44 6.94
CA LYS A 78 -20.69 -0.74 7.44
C LYS A 78 -19.34 -0.34 8.05
N CYS A 79 -18.60 0.52 7.36
CA CYS A 79 -17.31 1.02 7.83
C CYS A 79 -17.46 1.84 9.13
N GLU A 80 -18.44 2.72 9.22
CA GLU A 80 -18.69 3.51 10.44
C GLU A 80 -19.04 2.62 11.66
N LYS A 81 -19.79 1.53 11.45
CA LYS A 81 -20.05 0.53 12.51
C LYS A 81 -18.79 -0.18 12.96
N ILE A 82 -17.86 -0.45 12.04
CA ILE A 82 -16.55 -1.04 12.36
C ILE A 82 -15.70 -0.05 13.16
N PHE A 83 -15.62 1.22 12.72
CA PHE A 83 -14.88 2.26 13.43
C PHE A 83 -15.35 2.43 14.89
N ASN A 84 -16.65 2.35 15.14
CA ASN A 84 -17.20 2.47 16.50
C ASN A 84 -16.82 1.34 17.45
N LYS A 85 -16.28 0.23 16.92
CA LYS A 85 -15.84 -0.93 17.71
C LYS A 85 -14.33 -1.11 17.68
N GLY A 86 -13.61 -0.31 16.91
CA GLY A 86 -12.17 -0.42 16.76
C GLY A 86 -11.43 -0.15 18.06
N ASP A 87 -10.50 -1.04 18.40
CA ASP A 87 -9.57 -0.88 19.51
C ASP A 87 -8.23 -0.32 19.04
N ILE A 88 -7.83 -0.71 17.82
CA ILE A 88 -6.56 -0.32 17.21
C ILE A 88 -6.79 0.09 15.75
N ILE A 89 -6.21 1.21 15.34
CA ILE A 89 -6.18 1.68 13.96
C ILE A 89 -4.73 1.67 13.48
N PHE A 90 -4.43 0.91 12.45
CA PHE A 90 -3.19 1.08 11.69
C PHE A 90 -3.43 2.02 10.53
N THR A 91 -2.59 3.01 10.42
CA THR A 91 -2.47 3.87 9.24
C THR A 91 -1.18 3.48 8.51
N LEU A 92 -1.34 3.03 7.27
CA LEU A 92 -0.28 2.36 6.52
C LEU A 92 0.02 3.13 5.24
N ASP A 93 1.30 3.46 5.07
CA ASP A 93 1.83 4.12 3.90
C ASP A 93 1.32 5.57 3.71
N PHE A 94 1.16 6.28 4.81
CA PHE A 94 0.95 7.73 4.75
C PHE A 94 1.38 8.46 6.02
N ASN A 95 1.99 9.62 5.82
CA ASN A 95 2.58 10.49 6.84
C ASN A 95 1.60 11.52 7.41
N SER A 96 0.40 11.69 6.84
CA SER A 96 -0.54 12.77 7.19
C SER A 96 -1.98 12.31 7.01
N LEU A 97 -2.85 12.66 7.97
CA LEU A 97 -4.28 12.29 7.93
C LEU A 97 -5.00 12.78 6.66
N GLY A 98 -4.55 13.86 6.05
CA GLY A 98 -5.11 14.37 4.80
C GLY A 98 -5.08 13.36 3.66
N ARG A 99 -4.13 12.41 3.68
CA ARG A 99 -4.04 11.33 2.69
C ARG A 99 -5.12 10.25 2.84
N ALA A 100 -5.78 10.18 4.00
CA ALA A 100 -6.93 9.29 4.21
C ALA A 100 -8.27 9.91 3.79
N ARG A 101 -8.30 11.17 3.29
CA ARG A 101 -9.51 11.89 2.83
C ARG A 101 -10.68 11.77 3.82
N ASN A 102 -11.80 11.16 3.38
CA ASN A 102 -13.03 11.05 4.17
C ASN A 102 -12.86 10.26 5.47
N LEU A 103 -11.85 9.41 5.59
CA LEU A 103 -11.55 8.68 6.82
C LEU A 103 -10.79 9.53 7.85
N SER A 104 -10.16 10.63 7.46
CA SER A 104 -9.37 11.49 8.37
C SER A 104 -10.15 11.90 9.62
N SER A 105 -11.42 12.29 9.45
CA SER A 105 -12.28 12.72 10.57
C SER A 105 -12.72 11.55 11.46
N LEU A 106 -12.82 10.34 10.93
CA LEU A 106 -13.13 9.14 11.72
C LEU A 106 -11.91 8.73 12.54
N ILE A 107 -10.72 8.72 11.94
CA ILE A 107 -9.46 8.42 12.63
C ILE A 107 -9.25 9.40 13.78
N SER A 108 -9.31 10.71 13.50
CA SER A 108 -9.03 11.75 14.51
C SER A 108 -10.06 11.82 15.65
N LYS A 109 -11.28 11.30 15.47
CA LYS A 109 -12.33 11.25 16.50
C LYS A 109 -12.42 9.91 17.21
N SER A 110 -11.70 8.90 16.72
CA SER A 110 -11.70 7.57 17.33
C SER A 110 -11.00 7.61 18.68
N SER A 111 -11.48 6.78 19.61
CA SER A 111 -10.77 6.47 20.88
C SER A 111 -9.81 5.28 20.74
N ALA A 112 -9.73 4.68 19.55
CA ALA A 112 -8.81 3.58 19.26
C ALA A 112 -7.35 4.05 19.28
N THR A 113 -6.45 3.22 19.77
CA THR A 113 -5.01 3.48 19.68
C THR A 113 -4.57 3.49 18.22
N THR A 114 -3.99 4.58 17.77
CA THR A 114 -3.53 4.73 16.38
C THR A 114 -2.05 4.40 16.25
N ILE A 115 -1.72 3.48 15.35
CA ILE A 115 -0.35 3.08 15.01
C ILE A 115 -0.09 3.46 13.55
N MET A 116 0.89 4.33 13.32
CA MET A 116 1.36 4.69 11.98
C MET A 116 2.60 3.90 11.60
N ILE A 117 2.59 3.26 10.43
CA ILE A 117 3.79 2.69 9.79
C ILE A 117 3.91 3.33 8.41
N ASP A 118 4.99 4.08 8.19
CA ASP A 118 5.15 4.90 6.99
C ASP A 118 6.60 5.25 6.70
N HIS A 119 6.98 5.28 5.41
CA HIS A 119 8.33 5.63 4.98
C HIS A 119 8.44 7.02 4.34
N HIS A 120 7.37 7.79 4.29
CA HIS A 120 7.39 9.14 3.72
C HIS A 120 8.08 10.14 4.64
N GLU A 121 8.63 11.21 4.04
CA GLU A 121 9.25 12.32 4.78
C GLU A 121 8.22 13.17 5.52
N ASN A 122 8.66 13.84 6.59
CA ASN A 122 7.87 14.82 7.36
C ASN A 122 6.53 14.27 7.90
N PRO A 123 6.55 13.23 8.74
CA PRO A 123 5.33 12.68 9.32
C PRO A 123 4.65 13.67 10.28
N ASP A 124 3.32 13.78 10.19
CA ASP A 124 2.50 14.51 11.15
C ASP A 124 2.43 13.76 12.50
N ASN A 125 2.27 14.50 13.59
CA ASN A 125 2.13 13.94 14.94
C ASN A 125 0.65 13.67 15.26
N TYR A 126 0.03 12.69 14.62
CA TYR A 126 -1.37 12.33 14.83
C TYR A 126 -1.57 10.96 15.46
N ALA A 127 -0.58 10.08 15.37
CA ALA A 127 -0.64 8.71 15.84
C ALA A 127 -0.08 8.57 17.26
N ASP A 128 -0.67 7.69 18.07
CA ASP A 128 -0.18 7.38 19.43
C ASP A 128 1.16 6.64 19.37
N ILE A 129 1.33 5.78 18.37
CA ILE A 129 2.58 5.07 18.10
C ILE A 129 2.99 5.35 16.65
N THR A 130 4.16 5.95 16.48
CA THR A 130 4.72 6.29 15.16
C THR A 130 5.94 5.40 14.87
N ILE A 131 5.86 4.63 13.77
CA ILE A 131 6.95 3.86 13.19
C ILE A 131 7.20 4.46 11.81
N SER A 132 8.17 5.38 11.73
CA SER A 132 8.47 6.11 10.50
C SER A 132 9.96 6.13 10.24
N ASP A 133 10.36 5.82 9.00
CA ASP A 133 11.75 5.92 8.55
C ASP A 133 11.79 6.15 7.02
N SER A 134 12.08 7.39 6.61
CA SER A 134 12.18 7.79 5.20
C SER A 134 13.38 7.20 4.44
N LYS A 135 14.26 6.45 5.12
CA LYS A 135 15.37 5.73 4.48
C LYS A 135 14.98 4.32 4.04
N MET A 136 13.84 3.85 4.48
CA MET A 136 13.32 2.53 4.07
C MET A 136 12.81 2.57 2.63
N SER A 137 12.94 1.48 1.93
CA SER A 137 12.58 1.42 0.52
C SER A 137 11.08 1.47 0.27
N SER A 138 10.29 1.05 1.25
CA SER A 138 8.83 0.97 1.20
C SER A 138 8.25 0.76 2.61
N THR A 139 6.97 1.04 2.77
CA THR A 139 6.22 0.69 3.99
C THR A 139 6.12 -0.84 4.16
N CYS A 140 6.04 -1.60 3.08
CA CYS A 140 6.08 -3.06 3.13
C CYS A 140 7.39 -3.60 3.73
N GLU A 141 8.54 -3.00 3.45
CA GLU A 141 9.81 -3.38 4.12
C GLU A 141 9.76 -3.10 5.62
N MET A 142 9.11 -2.00 6.03
CA MET A 142 8.90 -1.69 7.45
C MET A 142 7.93 -2.65 8.13
N VAL A 143 6.86 -3.05 7.42
CA VAL A 143 5.90 -4.07 7.90
C VAL A 143 6.59 -5.43 8.05
N TYR A 144 7.52 -5.79 7.16
CA TYR A 144 8.35 -6.98 7.35
C TYR A 144 9.13 -6.92 8.66
N ASP A 145 9.81 -5.82 8.95
CA ASP A 145 10.53 -5.63 10.21
C ASP A 145 9.60 -5.68 11.44
N PHE A 146 8.44 -5.05 11.32
CA PHE A 146 7.40 -5.06 12.36
C PHE A 146 6.96 -6.49 12.69
N ILE A 147 6.59 -7.27 11.69
CA ILE A 147 6.19 -8.68 11.87
C ILE A 147 7.33 -9.50 12.46
N CYS A 148 8.55 -9.36 11.93
CA CYS A 148 9.72 -10.08 12.43
C CYS A 148 10.04 -9.75 13.89
N SER A 149 9.74 -8.54 14.36
CA SER A 149 9.99 -8.14 15.75
C SER A 149 8.97 -8.73 16.74
N ILE A 150 7.79 -9.15 16.25
CA ILE A 150 6.75 -9.78 17.06
C ILE A 150 6.87 -11.31 16.95
N ASP A 151 6.71 -11.84 15.74
CA ASP A 151 6.83 -13.28 15.48
C ASP A 151 7.13 -13.57 14.00
N LYS A 152 8.42 -13.72 13.68
CA LYS A 152 8.87 -14.06 12.32
C LYS A 152 8.32 -15.39 11.80
N SER A 153 7.99 -16.32 12.70
CA SER A 153 7.53 -17.66 12.31
C SER A 153 6.13 -17.66 11.66
N LYS A 154 5.36 -16.60 11.88
CA LYS A 154 4.02 -16.41 11.27
C LYS A 154 4.07 -15.96 9.80
N ILE A 155 5.24 -15.63 9.26
CA ILE A 155 5.36 -15.25 7.84
C ILE A 155 5.10 -16.47 6.97
N ASP A 156 3.92 -16.51 6.37
CA ASP A 156 3.52 -17.50 5.38
C ASP A 156 3.65 -16.95 3.94
N ASN A 157 3.26 -17.74 2.95
CA ASN A 157 3.25 -17.33 1.55
C ASN A 157 2.37 -16.11 1.28
N LYS A 158 1.24 -15.95 1.97
CA LYS A 158 0.32 -14.83 1.75
C LYS A 158 0.93 -13.52 2.24
N ILE A 159 1.47 -13.51 3.46
CA ILE A 159 2.19 -12.35 4.03
C ILE A 159 3.38 -12.00 3.14
N ALA A 160 4.18 -13.01 2.76
CA ALA A 160 5.35 -12.82 1.93
C ALA A 160 5.00 -12.25 0.55
N THR A 161 3.93 -12.71 -0.10
CA THR A 161 3.45 -12.21 -1.39
C THR A 161 3.02 -10.75 -1.29
N CYS A 162 2.27 -10.38 -0.26
CA CYS A 162 1.83 -9.00 -0.05
C CYS A 162 3.02 -8.05 0.15
N ILE A 163 3.95 -8.40 1.04
CA ILE A 163 5.14 -7.58 1.32
C ILE A 163 6.04 -7.46 0.09
N TYR A 164 6.31 -8.59 -0.58
CA TYR A 164 7.17 -8.60 -1.78
C TYR A 164 6.60 -7.71 -2.89
N THR A 165 5.29 -7.74 -3.07
CA THR A 165 4.60 -6.93 -4.09
C THR A 165 4.79 -5.43 -3.85
N GLY A 166 4.62 -4.96 -2.61
CA GLY A 166 4.85 -3.56 -2.25
C GLY A 166 6.31 -3.14 -2.44
N ILE A 167 7.26 -3.95 -1.97
CA ILE A 167 8.70 -3.67 -2.17
C ILE A 167 9.03 -3.56 -3.66
N VAL A 168 8.56 -4.49 -4.49
CA VAL A 168 8.81 -4.47 -5.95
C VAL A 168 8.24 -3.22 -6.60
N ALA A 169 7.03 -2.82 -6.21
CA ALA A 169 6.40 -1.63 -6.76
C ALA A 169 7.19 -0.36 -6.42
N ASP A 170 7.48 -0.14 -5.13
CA ASP A 170 8.10 1.09 -4.62
C ASP A 170 9.60 1.23 -4.95
N THR A 171 10.25 0.10 -5.20
CA THR A 171 11.66 0.08 -5.65
C THR A 171 11.80 0.07 -7.18
N GLY A 172 10.69 0.13 -7.92
CA GLY A 172 10.70 -0.04 -9.37
C GLY A 172 11.39 -1.34 -9.80
N SER A 173 11.06 -2.44 -9.13
CA SER A 173 11.71 -3.75 -9.30
C SER A 173 13.20 -3.73 -8.93
N PHE A 174 13.50 -3.16 -7.76
CA PHE A 174 14.85 -3.04 -7.19
C PHE A 174 15.82 -2.16 -8.00
N ARG A 175 15.30 -1.23 -8.83
CA ARG A 175 16.12 -0.32 -9.66
C ARG A 175 16.33 1.05 -9.04
N PHE A 176 15.43 1.49 -8.15
CA PHE A 176 15.48 2.85 -7.60
C PHE A 176 16.58 2.99 -6.53
N PRO A 177 17.07 4.22 -6.29
CA PRO A 177 18.11 4.49 -5.30
C PRO A 177 17.72 4.13 -3.86
N SER A 178 16.43 4.00 -3.55
CA SER A 178 15.91 3.52 -2.28
C SER A 178 16.21 2.03 -2.01
N THR A 179 16.58 1.26 -3.03
CA THR A 179 16.95 -0.15 -2.90
C THR A 179 18.27 -0.30 -2.17
N THR A 180 18.25 -0.93 -1.00
CA THR A 180 19.43 -1.18 -0.17
C THR A 180 19.81 -2.66 -0.15
N SER A 181 20.96 -2.97 0.45
CA SER A 181 21.34 -4.38 0.70
C SER A 181 20.35 -5.09 1.63
N LYS A 182 19.73 -4.36 2.56
CA LYS A 182 18.65 -4.86 3.42
C LYS A 182 17.42 -5.20 2.60
N THR A 183 16.97 -4.32 1.72
CA THR A 183 15.83 -4.54 0.82
C THR A 183 15.99 -5.82 0.02
N LEU A 184 17.19 -6.06 -0.55
CA LEU A 184 17.50 -7.29 -1.29
C LEU A 184 17.51 -8.53 -0.40
N LYS A 185 18.00 -8.44 0.85
CA LYS A 185 17.94 -9.54 1.82
C LYS A 185 16.51 -9.90 2.17
N VAL A 186 15.68 -8.89 2.46
CA VAL A 186 14.24 -9.08 2.72
C VAL A 186 13.58 -9.75 1.52
N GLY A 187 13.81 -9.26 0.30
CA GLY A 187 13.30 -9.89 -0.91
C GLY A 187 13.72 -11.36 -1.04
N SER A 188 14.99 -11.68 -0.77
CA SER A 188 15.50 -13.05 -0.78
C SER A 188 14.80 -13.94 0.26
N GLU A 189 14.57 -13.44 1.48
CA GLU A 189 13.87 -14.19 2.52
C GLU A 189 12.40 -14.44 2.15
N LEU A 190 11.72 -13.45 1.60
CA LEU A 190 10.33 -13.58 1.15
C LEU A 190 10.18 -14.65 0.03
N ILE A 191 11.14 -14.73 -0.90
CA ILE A 191 11.17 -15.78 -1.93
C ILE A 191 11.23 -17.18 -1.31
N ASN A 192 11.96 -17.36 -0.20
CA ASN A 192 12.00 -18.67 0.50
C ASN A 192 10.65 -19.07 1.09
N HIS A 193 9.71 -18.14 1.29
CA HIS A 193 8.32 -18.40 1.67
C HIS A 193 7.40 -18.73 0.47
N GLY A 194 7.98 -18.96 -0.72
CA GLY A 194 7.28 -19.45 -1.90
C GLY A 194 6.63 -18.36 -2.75
N VAL A 195 7.12 -17.12 -2.66
CA VAL A 195 6.64 -16.01 -3.51
C VAL A 195 6.90 -16.31 -4.98
N ASN A 196 5.88 -16.18 -5.82
CA ASN A 196 5.98 -16.29 -7.27
C ASN A 196 6.39 -14.94 -7.89
N VAL A 197 7.70 -14.71 -7.97
CA VAL A 197 8.29 -13.46 -8.47
C VAL A 197 7.82 -13.14 -9.90
N THR A 198 7.76 -14.14 -10.77
CA THR A 198 7.35 -13.97 -12.16
C THR A 198 5.90 -13.50 -12.25
N GLU A 199 5.00 -14.14 -11.50
CA GLU A 199 3.58 -13.77 -11.48
C GLU A 199 3.39 -12.34 -10.99
N ILE A 200 4.05 -11.94 -9.89
CA ILE A 200 3.97 -10.58 -9.36
C ILE A 200 4.44 -9.57 -10.42
N PHE A 201 5.59 -9.83 -11.04
CA PHE A 201 6.11 -8.95 -12.09
C PHE A 201 5.15 -8.82 -13.27
N GLU A 202 4.60 -9.94 -13.74
CA GLU A 202 3.62 -9.95 -14.84
C GLU A 202 2.35 -9.16 -14.46
N LYS A 203 1.83 -9.33 -13.25
CA LYS A 203 0.65 -8.60 -12.78
C LYS A 203 0.89 -7.09 -12.67
N LEU A 204 2.04 -6.69 -12.11
CA LEU A 204 2.34 -5.27 -11.91
C LEU A 204 2.72 -4.55 -13.21
N HIS A 205 3.50 -5.20 -14.09
CA HIS A 205 4.16 -4.51 -15.21
C HIS A 205 3.68 -4.95 -16.60
N ASN A 206 3.28 -6.22 -16.77
CA ASN A 206 2.94 -6.79 -18.06
C ASN A 206 1.43 -6.80 -18.34
N ASN A 207 0.63 -6.00 -17.64
CA ASN A 207 -0.78 -5.87 -17.94
C ASN A 207 -0.99 -5.07 -19.23
N PHE A 208 -0.44 -5.59 -20.34
CA PHE A 208 -0.56 -5.05 -21.68
C PHE A 208 -1.94 -5.32 -22.27
N GLN A 209 -2.98 -4.77 -21.65
CA GLN A 209 -4.26 -4.72 -22.34
C GLN A 209 -4.09 -3.91 -23.63
N PHE A 210 -4.61 -4.43 -24.74
CA PHE A 210 -4.49 -3.78 -26.04
C PHE A 210 -4.94 -2.31 -26.04
N LYS A 211 -5.97 -1.99 -25.22
CA LYS A 211 -6.44 -0.62 -25.01
C LYS A 211 -5.38 0.28 -24.35
N ARG A 212 -4.60 -0.26 -23.41
CA ARG A 212 -3.51 0.48 -22.75
C ARG A 212 -2.38 0.78 -23.72
N LEU A 213 -2.02 -0.18 -24.59
CA LEU A 213 -1.03 0.05 -25.64
C LEU A 213 -1.51 1.11 -26.64
N LYS A 214 -2.80 1.12 -26.99
CA LYS A 214 -3.38 2.18 -27.82
C LYS A 214 -3.34 3.55 -27.14
N LEU A 215 -3.66 3.61 -25.85
CA LEU A 215 -3.60 4.83 -25.06
C LEU A 215 -2.15 5.35 -24.97
N LEU A 216 -1.17 4.46 -24.76
CA LEU A 216 0.26 4.81 -24.81
C LEU A 216 0.64 5.35 -26.21
N GLY A 217 0.17 4.70 -27.27
CA GLY A 217 0.37 5.19 -28.63
C GLY A 217 -0.21 6.60 -28.85
N SER A 218 -1.40 6.90 -28.31
CA SER A 218 -1.97 8.23 -28.32
C SER A 218 -1.09 9.23 -27.55
N ALA A 219 -0.62 8.86 -26.35
CA ALA A 219 0.28 9.71 -25.57
C ALA A 219 1.59 10.00 -26.30
N ILE A 220 2.19 8.99 -26.97
CA ILE A 220 3.41 9.16 -27.76
C ILE A 220 3.16 10.10 -28.95
N ASN A 221 2.04 9.96 -29.65
CA ASN A 221 1.71 10.83 -30.78
C ASN A 221 1.43 12.28 -30.35
N ASN A 222 1.07 12.51 -29.10
CA ASN A 222 0.81 13.83 -28.53
C ASN A 222 2.06 14.50 -27.95
N PHE A 223 3.26 13.91 -28.08
CA PHE A 223 4.49 14.53 -27.59
C PHE A 223 4.75 15.88 -28.27
N LYS A 224 5.05 16.86 -27.44
CA LYS A 224 5.43 18.21 -27.88
C LYS A 224 6.70 18.64 -27.16
N LYS A 225 7.60 19.25 -27.90
CA LYS A 225 8.82 19.84 -27.36
C LYS A 225 8.59 21.33 -27.10
N ILE A 226 9.08 21.82 -25.97
CA ILE A 226 9.10 23.26 -25.70
C ILE A 226 10.34 23.84 -26.35
N GLU A 227 10.15 24.81 -27.25
CA GLU A 227 11.26 25.50 -27.91
C GLU A 227 12.17 26.19 -26.89
N GLY A 228 13.48 26.00 -27.07
CA GLY A 228 14.50 26.60 -26.18
C GLY A 228 14.72 25.88 -24.85
N LEU A 229 13.96 24.83 -24.54
CA LEU A 229 14.12 24.07 -23.31
C LEU A 229 14.33 22.56 -23.60
N PRO A 230 15.12 21.86 -22.81
CA PRO A 230 15.27 20.40 -22.91
C PRO A 230 14.06 19.67 -22.26
N VAL A 231 12.84 20.12 -22.60
CA VAL A 231 11.59 19.62 -22.02
C VAL A 231 10.67 19.14 -23.12
N VAL A 232 10.15 17.92 -22.93
CA VAL A 232 9.09 17.33 -23.74
C VAL A 232 7.90 17.07 -22.83
N TYR A 233 6.70 17.31 -23.29
CA TYR A 233 5.48 16.99 -22.57
C TYR A 233 4.49 16.26 -23.47
N THR A 234 3.59 15.52 -22.87
CA THR A 234 2.47 14.88 -23.55
C THR A 234 1.17 15.14 -22.80
N SER A 235 0.07 14.90 -23.47
CA SER A 235 -1.27 14.95 -22.87
C SER A 235 -2.12 13.79 -23.36
N ILE A 236 -2.93 13.23 -22.47
CA ILE A 236 -4.00 12.29 -22.80
C ILE A 236 -5.29 13.09 -22.78
N THR A 237 -5.88 13.30 -23.95
CA THR A 237 -7.11 14.10 -24.08
C THR A 237 -8.35 13.28 -23.70
N ASP A 238 -9.47 13.96 -23.40
CA ASP A 238 -10.75 13.27 -23.19
C ASP A 238 -11.16 12.38 -24.38
N LYS A 239 -10.76 12.77 -25.62
CA LYS A 239 -10.98 11.97 -26.81
C LYS A 239 -10.15 10.69 -26.76
N ASP A 240 -8.87 10.77 -26.38
CA ASP A 240 -7.99 9.62 -26.24
C ASP A 240 -8.52 8.65 -25.19
N GLN A 241 -9.01 9.18 -24.06
CA GLN A 241 -9.60 8.40 -22.99
C GLN A 241 -10.85 7.65 -23.46
N LYS A 242 -11.78 8.35 -24.12
CA LYS A 242 -13.04 7.75 -24.61
C LYS A 242 -12.80 6.68 -25.69
N VAL A 243 -11.91 6.94 -26.64
CA VAL A 243 -11.62 6.00 -27.75
C VAL A 243 -10.94 4.73 -27.24
N ASN A 244 -10.16 4.83 -26.15
CA ASN A 244 -9.41 3.70 -25.59
C ASN A 244 -10.08 3.07 -24.36
N ASP A 245 -11.32 3.43 -24.02
CA ASP A 245 -12.05 2.92 -22.86
C ASP A 245 -11.19 3.01 -21.58
N PHE A 246 -10.68 4.21 -21.33
CA PHE A 246 -9.74 4.50 -20.23
C PHE A 246 -10.36 4.19 -18.87
N LYS A 247 -9.61 3.47 -18.07
CA LYS A 247 -9.88 3.28 -16.64
C LYS A 247 -8.75 3.86 -15.80
N LYS A 248 -9.07 4.21 -14.55
CA LYS A 248 -8.06 4.63 -13.57
C LYS A 248 -6.96 3.57 -13.45
N GLY A 249 -5.71 3.99 -13.57
CA GLY A 249 -4.54 3.11 -13.59
C GLY A 249 -3.99 2.79 -14.99
N ASP A 250 -4.77 2.99 -16.07
CA ASP A 250 -4.31 2.66 -17.45
C ASP A 250 -3.13 3.53 -17.92
N SER A 251 -2.88 4.68 -17.29
CA SER A 251 -1.76 5.58 -17.61
C SER A 251 -0.57 5.44 -16.65
N GLU A 252 -0.63 4.57 -15.66
CA GLU A 252 0.50 4.35 -14.75
C GLU A 252 1.75 3.89 -15.51
N GLY A 253 2.91 4.45 -15.17
CA GLY A 253 4.18 4.10 -15.80
C GLY A 253 4.40 4.70 -17.21
N PHE A 254 3.51 5.56 -17.72
CA PHE A 254 3.73 6.21 -19.02
C PHE A 254 4.84 7.28 -18.99
N VAL A 255 5.20 7.76 -17.81
CA VAL A 255 6.15 8.87 -17.58
C VAL A 255 7.42 8.41 -16.84
N ASN A 256 7.60 7.13 -16.62
CA ASN A 256 8.76 6.55 -15.93
C ASN A 256 9.86 6.09 -16.88
#